data_4010dc5dabd6472038ca39c113f1ec91
#
_entry.id   4010dc5dabd6472038ca39c113f1ec91
#
_cell.length_a   1.000
_cell.length_b   1.000
_cell.length_c   1.000
_cell.angle_alpha   90.00
_cell.angle_beta   90.00
_cell.angle_gamma   90.00
#
_symmetry.space_group_name_H-M   'P 1'
#
loop_
_entity.id
_entity.type
_entity.pdbx_description
1 polymer ?
#
loop_
_entity_poly.entity_id
_entity_poly.type
_entity_poly.pdbx_seq_one_letter_code
_entity_poly.pdbx_strand_id
1 'polypeptide(L)'
;MYQRWVLHIDMDAFFASVEQLTRPTLRGRPVLVGGTSGRGVVAGASYEARRFGAHSAMPMHQARALVGFSAITVQPRIGLYRVASRRVFDLVARNVGTIEQISVDEAFLEPIGLRGAAPDDVATWANNLRTQIRQETGLPSSIGAGPGKQSAKIASSMAKPNGLYIIPKDQEADILGPLPVRKLWGVGPVSEIKLQRMGVKTIADLANLPQSEVEASLGKTVGLHLWHRARGIDTAPVEPRAEAKSVGAEYTYPHDLTTRPEVDAAIDRAFEAALRRLRTDGRGARTVNVKLKLADFHTLTRAQSFPYAIDDPAILRNATNLLVRYPHEVGPIRLVGVSFSNLDHPSQEMLFPDLHPTTPATAPTDSVDWETGVRGNNSPDEDATNPATNPITTDGWYPTQDVTHPDHGHGWIQGIGHGKLTVRFETRTTPRGHTRTFATTNPDLRPADPLTSLDWDDWLAEHQ
;
A
#
# COMPACT_ATOMS: atom_id res chain seq x y z
N MET A 1 4.15 -32.41 20.10
CA MET A 1 3.38 -31.46 19.23
C MET A 1 4.16 -31.33 17.95
N TYR A 2 3.52 -31.46 16.79
CA TYR A 2 4.19 -31.21 15.51
C TYR A 2 4.57 -29.72 15.41
N GLN A 3 5.76 -29.43 14.87
CA GLN A 3 6.22 -28.07 14.62
C GLN A 3 5.30 -27.41 13.58
N ARG A 4 4.76 -26.24 13.91
CA ARG A 4 4.01 -25.39 13.00
C ARG A 4 4.99 -24.57 12.16
N TRP A 5 4.70 -24.42 10.87
CA TRP A 5 5.41 -23.53 9.99
C TRP A 5 4.46 -22.52 9.35
N VAL A 6 4.67 -21.26 9.67
CA VAL A 6 4.07 -20.13 8.98
C VAL A 6 5.16 -19.52 8.09
N LEU A 7 4.82 -19.26 6.84
CA LEU A 7 5.71 -18.56 5.92
C LEU A 7 5.15 -17.15 5.65
N HIS A 8 6.04 -16.20 5.43
CA HIS A 8 5.70 -14.86 4.95
C HIS A 8 6.44 -14.63 3.65
N ILE A 9 5.71 -14.42 2.56
CA ILE A 9 6.25 -14.02 1.27
C ILE A 9 6.13 -12.51 1.11
N ASP A 10 7.17 -11.90 0.55
CA ASP A 10 7.25 -10.46 0.26
C ASP A 10 7.96 -10.26 -1.08
N MET A 11 7.29 -9.59 -2.02
CA MET A 11 7.86 -9.32 -3.34
C MET A 11 8.91 -8.21 -3.25
N ASP A 12 10.10 -8.49 -3.72
CA ASP A 12 11.26 -7.62 -3.57
C ASP A 12 11.13 -6.30 -4.32
N ALA A 13 11.13 -5.18 -3.58
CA ALA A 13 11.00 -3.83 -4.13
C ALA A 13 9.87 -3.74 -5.18
N PHE A 14 8.70 -4.30 -4.88
CA PHE A 14 7.65 -4.70 -5.83
C PHE A 14 7.39 -3.70 -6.93
N PHE A 15 7.00 -2.45 -6.60
CA PHE A 15 6.69 -1.45 -7.62
C PHE A 15 7.88 -1.16 -8.55
N ALA A 16 9.07 -1.01 -7.98
CA ALA A 16 10.27 -0.78 -8.79
C ALA A 16 10.64 -2.02 -9.63
N SER A 17 10.42 -3.22 -9.12
CA SER A 17 10.65 -4.47 -9.85
C SER A 17 9.69 -4.63 -11.04
N VAL A 18 8.41 -4.24 -10.88
CA VAL A 18 7.45 -4.22 -11.99
C VAL A 18 7.84 -3.17 -13.05
N GLU A 19 8.32 -2.00 -12.62
CA GLU A 19 8.85 -0.99 -13.56
C GLU A 19 10.06 -1.52 -14.33
N GLN A 20 11.01 -2.17 -13.65
CA GLN A 20 12.20 -2.77 -14.29
C GLN A 20 11.84 -4.00 -15.15
N LEU A 21 10.75 -4.70 -14.83
CA LEU A 21 10.24 -5.82 -15.62
C LEU A 21 9.73 -5.36 -16.98
N THR A 22 8.86 -4.35 -16.98
CA THR A 22 8.17 -3.84 -18.18
C THR A 22 8.95 -2.82 -18.97
N ARG A 23 10.03 -2.27 -18.38
CA ARG A 23 10.94 -1.30 -19.00
C ARG A 23 12.39 -1.78 -18.86
N PRO A 24 12.85 -2.68 -19.75
CA PRO A 24 14.19 -3.31 -19.67
C PRO A 24 15.36 -2.32 -19.53
N THR A 25 15.21 -1.09 -20.02
CA THR A 25 16.21 -0.03 -19.84
C THR A 25 16.40 0.36 -18.38
N LEU A 26 15.41 0.13 -17.50
CA LEU A 26 15.48 0.45 -16.08
C LEU A 26 16.18 -0.65 -15.24
N ARG A 27 16.43 -1.82 -15.80
CA ARG A 27 17.08 -2.94 -15.10
C ARG A 27 18.49 -2.56 -14.63
N GLY A 28 18.75 -2.78 -13.34
CA GLY A 28 20.03 -2.45 -12.70
C GLY A 28 20.27 -0.96 -12.46
N ARG A 29 19.24 -0.11 -12.62
CA ARG A 29 19.31 1.33 -12.39
C ARG A 29 18.55 1.75 -11.11
N PRO A 30 18.97 2.84 -10.45
CA PRO A 30 18.29 3.35 -9.28
C PRO A 30 16.94 3.99 -9.68
N VAL A 31 15.86 3.22 -9.46
CA VAL A 31 14.47 3.61 -9.77
C VAL A 31 13.74 4.02 -8.49
N LEU A 32 13.11 5.18 -8.55
CA LEU A 32 12.22 5.72 -7.52
C LEU A 32 10.81 5.81 -8.10
N VAL A 33 9.88 5.04 -7.57
CA VAL A 33 8.46 5.08 -7.94
C VAL A 33 7.74 6.01 -6.98
N GLY A 34 7.01 7.00 -7.49
CA GLY A 34 6.25 7.91 -6.62
C GLY A 34 5.90 9.24 -7.29
N GLY A 35 5.27 10.12 -6.52
CA GLY A 35 4.84 11.42 -7.01
C GLY A 35 5.99 12.39 -7.24
N THR A 36 5.89 13.17 -8.30
CA THR A 36 6.89 14.17 -8.70
C THR A 36 6.58 15.60 -8.22
N SER A 37 5.41 15.83 -7.63
CA SER A 37 5.06 17.11 -7.02
C SER A 37 5.89 17.39 -5.76
N GLY A 38 5.92 18.65 -5.31
CA GLY A 38 6.70 19.08 -4.15
C GLY A 38 6.42 18.31 -2.84
N ARG A 39 5.25 17.68 -2.72
CA ARG A 39 4.84 16.84 -1.57
C ARG A 39 4.80 15.35 -1.89
N GLY A 40 5.32 14.95 -3.05
CA GLY A 40 5.38 13.56 -3.44
C GLY A 40 6.30 12.74 -2.51
N VAL A 41 5.89 11.49 -2.25
CA VAL A 41 6.67 10.53 -1.48
C VAL A 41 7.05 9.33 -2.34
N VAL A 42 8.12 8.64 -1.95
CA VAL A 42 8.55 7.40 -2.58
C VAL A 42 7.58 6.29 -2.19
N ALA A 43 6.81 5.78 -3.15
CA ALA A 43 5.97 4.60 -3.00
C ALA A 43 6.81 3.30 -3.03
N GLY A 44 7.85 3.27 -3.88
CA GLY A 44 8.79 2.15 -3.98
C GLY A 44 10.16 2.60 -4.46
N ALA A 45 11.22 1.99 -3.94
CA ALA A 45 12.60 2.23 -4.35
C ALA A 45 13.27 0.91 -4.73
N SER A 46 13.94 0.86 -5.88
CA SER A 46 14.73 -0.31 -6.29
C SER A 46 15.91 -0.54 -5.34
N TYR A 47 16.46 -1.75 -5.32
CA TYR A 47 17.63 -2.03 -4.47
C TYR A 47 18.85 -1.20 -4.86
N GLU A 48 18.97 -0.85 -6.12
CA GLU A 48 20.00 0.07 -6.60
C GLU A 48 19.84 1.47 -5.97
N ALA A 49 18.59 1.96 -5.86
CA ALA A 49 18.32 3.23 -5.18
C ALA A 49 18.53 3.15 -3.66
N ARG A 50 18.16 2.00 -3.04
CA ARG A 50 18.35 1.77 -1.60
C ARG A 50 19.82 1.77 -1.16
N ARG A 51 20.77 1.44 -2.05
CA ARG A 51 22.21 1.54 -1.78
C ARG A 51 22.67 2.96 -1.46
N PHE A 52 21.93 3.97 -1.95
CA PHE A 52 22.16 5.39 -1.66
C PHE A 52 21.38 5.88 -0.43
N GLY A 53 20.65 5.00 0.27
CA GLY A 53 19.83 5.36 1.42
C GLY A 53 18.39 5.76 1.08
N ALA A 54 17.98 5.74 -0.19
CA ALA A 54 16.59 6.03 -0.57
C ALA A 54 15.66 4.86 -0.18
N HIS A 55 14.48 5.16 0.40
CA HIS A 55 13.53 4.14 0.84
C HIS A 55 12.06 4.63 0.71
N SER A 56 11.13 3.69 0.77
CA SER A 56 9.69 3.98 0.76
C SER A 56 9.29 4.90 1.92
N ALA A 57 8.27 5.73 1.69
CA ALA A 57 7.77 6.79 2.57
C ALA A 57 8.69 8.01 2.72
N MET A 58 9.91 8.01 2.16
CA MET A 58 10.79 9.18 2.14
C MET A 58 10.21 10.25 1.19
N PRO A 59 10.32 11.56 1.50
CA PRO A 59 10.01 12.62 0.55
C PRO A 59 10.80 12.45 -0.75
N MET A 60 10.13 12.57 -1.89
CA MET A 60 10.75 12.30 -3.21
C MET A 60 11.97 13.18 -3.48
N HIS A 61 11.93 14.45 -3.06
CA HIS A 61 13.05 15.36 -3.24
C HIS A 61 14.30 14.92 -2.46
N GLN A 62 14.13 14.37 -1.24
CA GLN A 62 15.23 13.85 -0.43
C GLN A 62 15.80 12.57 -1.07
N ALA A 63 14.94 11.64 -1.51
CA ALA A 63 15.38 10.43 -2.18
C ALA A 63 16.18 10.72 -3.45
N ARG A 64 15.71 11.70 -4.26
CA ARG A 64 16.44 12.16 -5.45
C ARG A 64 17.80 12.79 -5.11
N ALA A 65 17.87 13.57 -4.04
CA ALA A 65 19.11 14.18 -3.61
C ALA A 65 20.15 13.12 -3.17
N LEU A 66 19.71 12.07 -2.47
CA LEU A 66 20.57 10.96 -2.06
C LEU A 66 21.12 10.16 -3.24
N VAL A 67 20.27 9.85 -4.23
CA VAL A 67 20.67 9.06 -5.42
C VAL A 67 21.45 9.92 -6.44
N GLY A 68 21.21 11.22 -6.47
CA GLY A 68 21.88 12.16 -7.37
C GLY A 68 21.42 12.01 -8.83
N PHE A 69 22.31 12.32 -9.77
CA PHE A 69 22.00 12.37 -11.23
C PHE A 69 21.58 11.00 -11.82
N SER A 70 21.88 9.89 -11.15
CA SER A 70 21.48 8.56 -11.61
C SER A 70 20.03 8.20 -11.27
N ALA A 71 19.36 9.03 -10.48
CA ALA A 71 17.98 8.79 -10.05
C ALA A 71 17.00 8.80 -11.22
N ILE A 72 16.27 7.71 -11.39
CA ILE A 72 15.15 7.64 -12.34
C ILE A 72 13.87 7.64 -11.53
N THR A 73 13.11 8.72 -11.67
CA THR A 73 11.79 8.82 -11.04
C THR A 73 10.71 8.48 -12.04
N VAL A 74 9.83 7.54 -11.67
CA VAL A 74 8.70 7.11 -12.48
C VAL A 74 7.38 7.28 -11.72
N GLN A 75 6.32 7.65 -12.45
CA GLN A 75 4.97 7.74 -11.89
C GLN A 75 4.45 6.33 -11.57
N PRO A 76 3.69 6.15 -10.46
CA PRO A 76 3.09 4.86 -10.13
C PRO A 76 2.05 4.44 -11.17
N ARG A 77 2.13 3.20 -11.63
CA ARG A 77 1.16 2.56 -12.53
C ARG A 77 0.32 1.55 -11.74
N ILE A 78 -0.60 2.04 -10.92
CA ILE A 78 -1.30 1.24 -9.90
C ILE A 78 -2.06 0.06 -10.51
N GLY A 79 -2.75 0.26 -11.65
CA GLY A 79 -3.45 -0.83 -12.37
C GLY A 79 -2.49 -1.96 -12.74
N LEU A 80 -1.32 -1.59 -13.28
CA LEU A 80 -0.27 -2.55 -13.62
C LEU A 80 0.22 -3.36 -12.40
N TYR A 81 0.42 -2.68 -11.26
CA TYR A 81 0.88 -3.35 -10.03
C TYR A 81 -0.18 -4.30 -9.46
N ARG A 82 -1.47 -3.95 -9.55
CA ARG A 82 -2.57 -4.83 -9.14
C ARG A 82 -2.61 -6.11 -9.97
N VAL A 83 -2.50 -5.99 -11.28
CA VAL A 83 -2.48 -7.14 -12.19
C VAL A 83 -1.26 -8.03 -11.90
N ALA A 84 -0.08 -7.43 -11.72
CA ALA A 84 1.12 -8.19 -11.36
C ALA A 84 0.98 -8.89 -10.00
N SER A 85 0.42 -8.21 -9.00
CA SER A 85 0.09 -8.77 -7.68
C SER A 85 -0.86 -9.95 -7.79
N ARG A 86 -1.97 -9.78 -8.52
CA ARG A 86 -2.97 -10.83 -8.71
C ARG A 86 -2.34 -12.09 -9.31
N ARG A 87 -1.56 -11.96 -10.39
CA ARG A 87 -0.88 -13.10 -11.01
C ARG A 87 0.06 -13.83 -10.05
N VAL A 88 0.82 -13.09 -9.23
CA VAL A 88 1.69 -13.68 -8.20
C VAL A 88 0.87 -14.45 -7.17
N PHE A 89 -0.15 -13.84 -6.58
CA PHE A 89 -0.89 -14.47 -5.48
C PHE A 89 -1.86 -15.56 -5.94
N ASP A 90 -2.35 -15.52 -7.17
CA ASP A 90 -3.07 -16.64 -7.78
C ASP A 90 -2.15 -17.88 -7.91
N LEU A 91 -0.90 -17.67 -8.32
CA LEU A 91 0.10 -18.73 -8.37
C LEU A 91 0.42 -19.26 -6.97
N VAL A 92 0.61 -18.38 -5.99
CA VAL A 92 0.86 -18.77 -4.60
C VAL A 92 -0.31 -19.57 -4.04
N ALA A 93 -1.55 -19.11 -4.26
CA ALA A 93 -2.76 -19.80 -3.79
C ALA A 93 -2.92 -21.20 -4.38
N ARG A 94 -2.58 -21.41 -5.66
CA ARG A 94 -2.57 -22.74 -6.28
C ARG A 94 -1.61 -23.73 -5.60
N ASN A 95 -0.49 -23.23 -5.06
CA ASN A 95 0.52 -24.06 -4.39
C ASN A 95 0.22 -24.34 -2.91
N VAL A 96 -0.51 -23.44 -2.24
CA VAL A 96 -0.71 -23.47 -0.78
C VAL A 96 -2.14 -23.79 -0.40
N GLY A 97 -3.11 -23.38 -1.21
CA GLY A 97 -4.54 -23.35 -0.91
C GLY A 97 -4.92 -22.02 -0.26
N THR A 98 -4.98 -21.98 1.07
CA THR A 98 -5.37 -20.77 1.81
C THR A 98 -4.18 -19.85 2.03
N ILE A 99 -4.34 -18.56 1.67
CA ILE A 99 -3.37 -17.49 1.91
C ILE A 99 -4.04 -16.33 2.65
N GLU A 100 -3.27 -15.60 3.43
CA GLU A 100 -3.68 -14.32 4.03
C GLU A 100 -2.87 -13.20 3.37
N GLN A 101 -3.41 -12.65 2.30
CA GLN A 101 -2.79 -11.51 1.62
C GLN A 101 -3.00 -10.24 2.45
N ILE A 102 -1.90 -9.61 2.91
CA ILE A 102 -1.94 -8.43 3.78
C ILE A 102 -1.66 -7.12 3.05
N SER A 103 -1.05 -7.19 1.86
CA SER A 103 -0.81 -6.05 0.97
C SER A 103 -0.81 -6.49 -0.50
N VAL A 104 -0.49 -5.58 -1.43
CA VAL A 104 -0.31 -5.89 -2.86
C VAL A 104 0.93 -6.76 -3.15
N ASP A 105 1.82 -6.91 -2.18
CA ASP A 105 3.13 -7.57 -2.35
C ASP A 105 3.50 -8.53 -1.21
N GLU A 106 2.63 -8.69 -0.20
CA GLU A 106 2.91 -9.53 0.97
C GLU A 106 1.74 -10.47 1.30
N ALA A 107 2.05 -11.70 1.71
CA ALA A 107 1.07 -12.66 2.23
C ALA A 107 1.68 -13.60 3.26
N PHE A 108 0.84 -14.08 4.19
CA PHE A 108 1.14 -15.25 5.04
C PHE A 108 0.58 -16.52 4.41
N LEU A 109 1.33 -17.61 4.59
CA LEU A 109 1.08 -18.94 4.06
C LEU A 109 1.23 -19.95 5.20
N GLU A 110 0.39 -20.99 5.20
CA GLU A 110 0.53 -22.13 6.14
C GLU A 110 0.29 -23.45 5.38
N PRO A 111 1.30 -23.92 4.56
CA PRO A 111 1.15 -25.14 3.79
C PRO A 111 0.97 -26.37 4.71
N ILE A 112 -0.12 -27.07 4.55
CA ILE A 112 -0.44 -28.26 5.39
C ILE A 112 0.65 -29.33 5.29
N GLY A 113 1.24 -29.50 4.11
CA GLY A 113 2.32 -30.46 3.86
C GLY A 113 3.64 -30.18 4.60
N LEU A 114 3.79 -28.99 5.19
CA LEU A 114 4.97 -28.63 5.97
C LEU A 114 4.80 -28.81 7.47
N ARG A 115 3.66 -29.29 7.94
CA ARG A 115 3.45 -29.55 9.37
C ARG A 115 4.40 -30.65 9.87
N GLY A 116 5.25 -30.30 10.83
CA GLY A 116 6.26 -31.20 11.38
C GLY A 116 7.46 -31.47 10.47
N ALA A 117 7.57 -30.78 9.33
CA ALA A 117 8.69 -30.89 8.43
C ALA A 117 10.00 -30.36 9.07
N ALA A 118 11.13 -30.92 8.66
CA ALA A 118 12.43 -30.42 9.05
C ALA A 118 12.71 -29.05 8.37
N PRO A 119 13.56 -28.19 8.95
CA PRO A 119 13.92 -26.89 8.36
C PRO A 119 14.41 -26.99 6.91
N ASP A 120 15.15 -28.03 6.55
CA ASP A 120 15.67 -28.24 5.19
C ASP A 120 14.56 -28.56 4.18
N ASP A 121 13.52 -29.28 4.59
CA ASP A 121 12.34 -29.54 3.75
C ASP A 121 11.56 -28.26 3.49
N VAL A 122 11.41 -27.42 4.54
CA VAL A 122 10.80 -26.09 4.43
C VAL A 122 11.61 -25.19 3.49
N ALA A 123 12.94 -25.25 3.59
CA ALA A 123 13.84 -24.51 2.70
C ALA A 123 13.69 -24.93 1.24
N THR A 124 13.63 -26.22 1.01
CA THR A 124 13.45 -26.79 -0.34
C THR A 124 12.13 -26.34 -0.95
N TRP A 125 11.04 -26.51 -0.19
CA TRP A 125 9.70 -26.10 -0.63
C TRP A 125 9.62 -24.59 -0.93
N ALA A 126 10.12 -23.75 -0.03
CA ALA A 126 10.09 -22.30 -0.18
C ALA A 126 10.90 -21.80 -1.38
N ASN A 127 12.09 -22.40 -1.62
CA ASN A 127 12.92 -22.07 -2.79
C ASN A 127 12.26 -22.51 -4.10
N ASN A 128 11.56 -23.65 -4.11
CA ASN A 128 10.82 -24.10 -5.29
C ASN A 128 9.69 -23.09 -5.63
N LEU A 129 8.94 -22.63 -4.62
CA LEU A 129 7.90 -21.62 -4.83
C LEU A 129 8.50 -20.30 -5.36
N ARG A 130 9.59 -19.80 -4.77
CA ARG A 130 10.28 -18.59 -5.25
C ARG A 130 10.77 -18.73 -6.70
N THR A 131 11.30 -19.88 -7.04
CA THR A 131 11.78 -20.18 -8.39
C THR A 131 10.61 -20.17 -9.39
N GLN A 132 9.49 -20.80 -9.03
CA GLN A 132 8.29 -20.83 -9.85
C GLN A 132 7.73 -19.43 -10.06
N ILE A 133 7.59 -18.61 -8.99
CA ILE A 133 7.14 -17.22 -9.10
C ILE A 133 8.03 -16.45 -10.09
N ARG A 134 9.35 -16.57 -9.94
CA ARG A 134 10.29 -15.87 -10.82
C ARG A 134 10.20 -16.33 -12.26
N GLN A 135 10.00 -17.62 -12.51
CA GLN A 135 9.86 -18.16 -13.87
C GLN A 135 8.58 -17.70 -14.55
N GLU A 136 7.45 -17.74 -13.82
CA GLU A 136 6.13 -17.41 -14.40
C GLU A 136 5.86 -15.91 -14.49
N THR A 137 6.40 -15.11 -13.54
CA THR A 137 6.11 -13.67 -13.48
C THR A 137 7.30 -12.77 -13.82
N GLY A 138 8.52 -13.28 -13.71
CA GLY A 138 9.75 -12.49 -13.81
C GLY A 138 10.10 -11.69 -12.54
N LEU A 139 9.27 -11.74 -11.50
CA LEU A 139 9.42 -10.93 -10.29
C LEU A 139 10.15 -11.69 -9.18
N PRO A 140 11.12 -11.05 -8.49
CA PRO A 140 11.83 -11.66 -7.35
C PRO A 140 11.00 -11.57 -6.08
N SER A 141 11.16 -12.55 -5.19
CA SER A 141 10.51 -12.58 -3.87
C SER A 141 11.47 -13.07 -2.78
N SER A 142 11.22 -12.64 -1.55
CA SER A 142 11.88 -13.15 -0.36
C SER A 142 10.85 -13.86 0.53
N ILE A 143 11.25 -15.02 1.11
CA ILE A 143 10.40 -15.78 2.01
C ILE A 143 11.08 -15.90 3.36
N GLY A 144 10.29 -15.69 4.42
CA GLY A 144 10.66 -16.03 5.78
C GLY A 144 9.77 -17.14 6.31
N ALA A 145 10.31 -18.10 7.05
CA ALA A 145 9.56 -19.14 7.74
C ALA A 145 9.80 -19.09 9.23
N GLY A 146 8.76 -19.38 10.02
CA GLY A 146 8.86 -19.43 11.47
C GLY A 146 7.62 -20.08 12.11
N PRO A 147 7.63 -20.26 13.46
CA PRO A 147 6.53 -20.91 14.16
C PRO A 147 5.23 -20.06 14.22
N GLY A 148 5.30 -18.78 13.92
CA GLY A 148 4.16 -17.85 13.90
C GLY A 148 4.33 -16.75 12.86
N LYS A 149 3.28 -15.93 12.69
CA LYS A 149 3.29 -14.82 11.71
C LYS A 149 4.39 -13.80 12.00
N GLN A 150 4.62 -13.51 13.28
CA GLN A 150 5.62 -12.54 13.71
C GLN A 150 7.03 -12.95 13.30
N SER A 151 7.43 -14.17 13.62
CA SER A 151 8.76 -14.73 13.27
C SER A 151 8.91 -14.87 11.76
N ALA A 152 7.89 -15.34 11.05
CA ALA A 152 7.91 -15.45 9.59
C ALA A 152 8.12 -14.08 8.91
N LYS A 153 7.43 -13.02 9.39
CA LYS A 153 7.58 -11.67 8.84
C LYS A 153 8.95 -11.06 9.11
N ILE A 154 9.51 -11.27 10.28
CA ILE A 154 10.89 -10.84 10.59
C ILE A 154 11.87 -11.61 9.71
N ALA A 155 11.71 -12.94 9.59
CA ALA A 155 12.55 -13.79 8.77
C ALA A 155 12.57 -13.35 7.30
N SER A 156 11.41 -13.02 6.70
CA SER A 156 11.36 -12.52 5.32
C SER A 156 12.08 -11.18 5.16
N SER A 157 12.03 -10.30 6.16
CA SER A 157 12.80 -9.05 6.17
C SER A 157 14.31 -9.28 6.23
N MET A 158 14.75 -10.32 6.96
CA MET A 158 16.16 -10.73 7.03
C MET A 158 16.62 -11.40 5.74
N ALA A 159 15.71 -12.06 5.03
CA ALA A 159 15.99 -12.75 3.77
C ALA A 159 16.22 -11.81 2.58
N LYS A 160 15.76 -10.54 2.64
CA LYS A 160 15.84 -9.60 1.52
C LYS A 160 17.28 -9.19 1.17
N PRO A 161 17.61 -9.05 -0.12
CA PRO A 161 16.77 -9.30 -1.31
C PRO A 161 16.89 -10.75 -1.81
N ASN A 162 15.82 -11.23 -2.47
CA ASN A 162 15.75 -12.49 -3.20
C ASN A 162 16.31 -13.69 -2.40
N GLY A 163 15.89 -13.77 -1.13
CA GLY A 163 16.43 -14.74 -0.17
C GLY A 163 15.36 -15.57 0.53
N LEU A 164 15.84 -16.47 1.36
CA LEU A 164 15.08 -17.30 2.28
C LEU A 164 15.74 -17.24 3.66
N TYR A 165 14.94 -17.10 4.69
CA TYR A 165 15.41 -17.23 6.08
C TYR A 165 14.42 -18.06 6.89
N ILE A 166 14.93 -19.02 7.67
CA ILE A 166 14.12 -19.93 8.47
C ILE A 166 14.47 -19.73 9.94
N ILE A 167 13.46 -19.58 10.77
CA ILE A 167 13.57 -19.48 12.23
C ILE A 167 12.92 -20.72 12.84
N PRO A 168 13.67 -21.75 13.22
CA PRO A 168 13.15 -22.90 13.95
C PRO A 168 12.62 -22.46 15.35
N LYS A 169 11.66 -23.22 15.89
CA LYS A 169 11.01 -22.86 17.16
C LYS A 169 11.98 -22.82 18.34
N ASP A 170 12.91 -23.76 18.38
CA ASP A 170 13.95 -23.87 19.42
C ASP A 170 14.99 -22.74 19.37
N GLN A 171 15.15 -22.09 18.21
CA GLN A 171 16.08 -20.97 18.00
C GLN A 171 15.38 -19.60 18.00
N GLU A 172 14.05 -19.56 18.05
CA GLU A 172 13.26 -18.32 17.89
C GLU A 172 13.68 -17.23 18.89
N ALA A 173 13.82 -17.59 20.17
CA ALA A 173 14.18 -16.62 21.22
C ALA A 173 15.58 -16.05 21.04
N ASP A 174 16.54 -16.90 20.66
CA ASP A 174 17.94 -16.53 20.47
C ASP A 174 18.13 -15.64 19.24
N ILE A 175 17.36 -15.89 18.16
CA ILE A 175 17.42 -15.10 16.93
C ILE A 175 16.68 -13.77 17.09
N LEU A 176 15.46 -13.79 17.65
CA LEU A 176 14.63 -12.59 17.74
C LEU A 176 14.98 -11.69 18.92
N GLY A 177 15.37 -12.29 20.05
CA GLY A 177 15.61 -11.56 21.30
C GLY A 177 16.54 -10.37 21.17
N PRO A 178 17.73 -10.48 20.54
CA PRO A 178 18.68 -9.38 20.37
C PRO A 178 18.22 -8.28 19.39
N LEU A 179 17.19 -8.53 18.59
CA LEU A 179 16.75 -7.56 17.59
C LEU A 179 16.12 -6.32 18.26
N PRO A 180 16.26 -5.13 17.65
CA PRO A 180 15.55 -3.93 18.10
C PRO A 180 14.05 -4.16 18.21
N VAL A 181 13.42 -3.66 19.28
CA VAL A 181 11.97 -3.84 19.53
C VAL A 181 11.09 -3.33 18.39
N ARG A 182 11.57 -2.36 17.61
CA ARG A 182 10.93 -1.87 16.40
C ARG A 182 10.74 -2.93 15.30
N LYS A 183 11.47 -4.04 15.37
CA LYS A 183 11.29 -5.17 14.42
C LYS A 183 10.01 -5.95 14.67
N LEU A 184 9.39 -5.82 15.84
CA LEU A 184 8.09 -6.41 16.10
C LEU A 184 7.00 -5.70 15.26
N TRP A 185 6.24 -6.48 14.53
CA TRP A 185 5.11 -5.99 13.76
C TRP A 185 4.04 -5.41 14.67
N GLY A 186 3.77 -4.12 14.52
CA GLY A 186 2.89 -3.33 15.38
C GLY A 186 3.64 -2.33 16.27
N VAL A 187 4.98 -2.37 16.33
CA VAL A 187 5.78 -1.34 16.98
C VAL A 187 6.11 -0.25 15.95
N GLY A 188 5.34 0.85 15.98
CA GLY A 188 5.62 2.07 15.22
C GLY A 188 6.51 3.05 16.01
N PRO A 189 6.88 4.20 15.41
CA PRO A 189 7.75 5.19 16.07
C PRO A 189 7.25 5.66 17.44
N VAL A 190 5.93 5.83 17.59
CA VAL A 190 5.32 6.27 18.87
C VAL A 190 5.46 5.20 19.95
N SER A 191 5.17 3.94 19.60
CA SER A 191 5.32 2.82 20.54
C SER A 191 6.78 2.58 20.87
N GLU A 192 7.69 2.73 19.91
CA GLU A 192 9.12 2.64 20.12
C GLU A 192 9.62 3.67 21.13
N ILE A 193 9.23 4.95 20.99
CA ILE A 193 9.59 6.02 21.94
C ILE A 193 9.08 5.71 23.35
N LYS A 194 7.83 5.22 23.49
CA LYS A 194 7.28 4.82 24.79
C LYS A 194 8.08 3.69 25.43
N LEU A 195 8.40 2.65 24.65
CA LEU A 195 9.20 1.52 25.10
C LEU A 195 10.61 1.92 25.49
N GLN A 196 11.27 2.79 24.72
CA GLN A 196 12.59 3.31 25.02
C GLN A 196 12.63 4.11 26.36
N ARG A 197 11.57 4.86 26.68
CA ARG A 197 11.44 5.55 27.98
C ARG A 197 11.36 4.58 29.18
N MET A 198 10.91 3.34 28.94
CA MET A 198 10.90 2.25 29.90
C MET A 198 12.21 1.44 29.93
N GLY A 199 13.21 1.85 29.16
CA GLY A 199 14.48 1.11 29.03
C GLY A 199 14.45 -0.05 28.05
N VAL A 200 13.34 -0.29 27.34
CA VAL A 200 13.17 -1.39 26.38
C VAL A 200 13.77 -1.01 25.04
N LYS A 201 14.81 -1.70 24.60
CA LYS A 201 15.49 -1.49 23.33
C LYS A 201 15.35 -2.70 22.40
N THR A 202 15.34 -3.88 22.96
CA THR A 202 15.30 -5.16 22.24
C THR A 202 13.96 -5.89 22.45
N ILE A 203 13.74 -6.92 21.63
CA ILE A 203 12.59 -7.82 21.79
C ILE A 203 12.68 -8.57 23.12
N ALA A 204 13.87 -9.00 23.54
CA ALA A 204 14.10 -9.67 24.82
C ALA A 204 13.77 -8.76 26.00
N ASP A 205 14.11 -7.46 25.92
CA ASP A 205 13.75 -6.50 26.99
C ASP A 205 12.23 -6.44 27.16
N LEU A 206 11.47 -6.37 26.05
CA LEU A 206 10.01 -6.36 26.12
C LEU A 206 9.45 -7.68 26.66
N ALA A 207 10.01 -8.82 26.25
CA ALA A 207 9.57 -10.14 26.71
C ALA A 207 9.76 -10.33 28.22
N ASN A 208 10.77 -9.71 28.80
CA ASN A 208 11.11 -9.78 30.22
C ASN A 208 10.34 -8.79 31.11
N LEU A 209 9.63 -7.82 30.55
CA LEU A 209 8.82 -6.91 31.35
C LEU A 209 7.66 -7.64 32.05
N PRO A 210 7.26 -7.19 33.26
CA PRO A 210 6.01 -7.58 33.86
C PRO A 210 4.82 -7.17 32.97
N GLN A 211 3.83 -8.06 32.88
CA GLN A 211 2.62 -7.80 32.07
C GLN A 211 1.94 -6.49 32.45
N SER A 212 1.85 -6.19 33.75
CA SER A 212 1.22 -4.97 34.28
C SER A 212 1.88 -3.68 33.77
N GLU A 213 3.21 -3.67 33.61
CA GLU A 213 3.93 -2.51 33.11
C GLU A 213 3.66 -2.28 31.61
N VAL A 214 3.57 -3.38 30.86
CA VAL A 214 3.23 -3.33 29.43
C VAL A 214 1.80 -2.82 29.22
N GLU A 215 0.85 -3.33 30.01
CA GLU A 215 -0.55 -2.88 29.98
C GLU A 215 -0.69 -1.40 30.33
N ALA A 216 0.02 -0.93 31.36
CA ALA A 216 -0.03 0.46 31.79
C ALA A 216 0.51 1.42 30.72
N SER A 217 1.54 1.03 29.96
CA SER A 217 2.24 1.90 29.00
C SER A 217 1.68 1.86 27.59
N LEU A 218 1.28 0.68 27.12
CA LEU A 218 0.82 0.43 25.73
C LEU A 218 -0.66 0.06 25.63
N GLY A 219 -1.33 -0.11 26.77
CA GLY A 219 -2.73 -0.54 26.84
C GLY A 219 -2.92 -2.06 26.75
N LYS A 220 -4.06 -2.53 27.22
CA LYS A 220 -4.38 -3.97 27.33
C LYS A 220 -4.37 -4.69 25.96
N THR A 221 -4.94 -4.08 24.94
CA THR A 221 -5.07 -4.74 23.62
C THR A 221 -3.73 -4.78 22.88
N VAL A 222 -3.16 -3.62 22.55
CA VAL A 222 -1.93 -3.53 21.76
C VAL A 222 -0.73 -4.01 22.57
N GLY A 223 -0.62 -3.60 23.82
CA GLY A 223 0.50 -3.95 24.69
C GLY A 223 0.62 -5.45 24.91
N LEU A 224 -0.48 -6.14 25.27
CA LEU A 224 -0.47 -7.58 25.47
C LEU A 224 -0.17 -8.36 24.19
N HIS A 225 -0.72 -7.93 23.05
CA HIS A 225 -0.39 -8.56 21.76
C HIS A 225 1.12 -8.48 21.45
N LEU A 226 1.74 -7.31 21.66
CA LEU A 226 3.18 -7.13 21.42
C LEU A 226 4.00 -7.95 22.41
N TRP A 227 3.61 -7.98 23.70
CA TRP A 227 4.28 -8.73 24.74
C TRP A 227 4.24 -10.25 24.49
N HIS A 228 3.08 -10.79 24.12
CA HIS A 228 2.97 -12.20 23.74
C HIS A 228 3.87 -12.54 22.54
N ARG A 229 3.85 -11.71 21.50
CA ARG A 229 4.71 -11.88 20.31
C ARG A 229 6.19 -11.81 20.64
N ALA A 230 6.59 -10.92 21.55
CA ALA A 230 7.98 -10.82 22.01
C ALA A 230 8.43 -12.11 22.72
N ARG A 231 7.49 -12.86 23.32
CA ARG A 231 7.73 -14.15 23.99
C ARG A 231 7.55 -15.37 23.08
N GLY A 232 7.42 -15.15 21.78
CA GLY A 232 7.19 -16.22 20.79
C GLY A 232 5.82 -16.89 20.91
N ILE A 233 4.82 -16.19 21.49
CA ILE A 233 3.41 -16.64 21.57
C ILE A 233 2.66 -15.96 20.44
N ASP A 234 2.55 -16.64 19.30
CA ASP A 234 1.81 -16.18 18.11
C ASP A 234 1.05 -17.37 17.49
N THR A 235 -0.17 -17.55 17.95
CA THR A 235 -1.04 -18.67 17.54
C THR A 235 -2.07 -18.26 16.49
N ALA A 236 -2.02 -17.00 16.01
CA ALA A 236 -2.96 -16.48 15.03
C ALA A 236 -3.00 -17.37 13.76
N PRO A 237 -4.19 -17.85 13.33
CA PRO A 237 -4.30 -18.69 12.12
C PRO A 237 -4.00 -17.85 10.87
N VAL A 238 -3.56 -18.53 9.80
CA VAL A 238 -3.49 -17.96 8.46
C VAL A 238 -4.86 -18.18 7.81
N GLU A 239 -5.60 -17.10 7.62
CA GLU A 239 -6.96 -17.11 7.09
C GLU A 239 -7.10 -16.04 6.02
N PRO A 240 -7.99 -16.23 5.04
CA PRO A 240 -8.29 -15.18 4.07
C PRO A 240 -8.66 -13.88 4.79
N ARG A 241 -8.20 -12.77 4.25
CA ARG A 241 -8.49 -11.48 4.85
C ARG A 241 -10.00 -11.27 4.95
N ALA A 242 -10.47 -10.85 6.11
CA ALA A 242 -11.86 -10.45 6.29
C ALA A 242 -12.21 -9.29 5.36
N GLU A 243 -13.49 -9.17 5.04
CA GLU A 243 -14.02 -8.06 4.24
C GLU A 243 -13.58 -6.70 4.78
N ALA A 244 -13.46 -5.73 3.87
CA ALA A 244 -13.08 -4.37 4.25
C ALA A 244 -14.06 -3.79 5.28
N LYS A 245 -13.56 -3.21 6.36
CA LYS A 245 -14.38 -2.52 7.38
C LYS A 245 -14.77 -1.11 6.97
N SER A 246 -14.05 -0.56 6.00
CA SER A 246 -14.27 0.79 5.46
C SER A 246 -13.73 0.90 4.05
N VAL A 247 -14.31 1.82 3.28
CA VAL A 247 -13.81 2.27 1.98
C VAL A 247 -13.69 3.79 2.01
N GLY A 248 -12.68 4.34 1.34
CA GLY A 248 -12.48 5.79 1.36
C GLY A 248 -11.40 6.24 0.39
N ALA A 249 -11.32 7.54 0.19
CA ALA A 249 -10.28 8.18 -0.61
C ALA A 249 -9.75 9.41 0.12
N GLU A 250 -8.42 9.62 0.06
CA GLU A 250 -7.80 10.81 0.62
C GLU A 250 -6.70 11.34 -0.33
N TYR A 251 -6.60 12.66 -0.40
CA TYR A 251 -5.67 13.34 -1.30
C TYR A 251 -4.86 14.39 -0.56
N THR A 252 -3.54 14.30 -0.70
CA THR A 252 -2.61 15.36 -0.32
C THR A 252 -2.47 16.32 -1.50
N TYR A 253 -2.52 17.62 -1.26
CA TYR A 253 -2.43 18.65 -2.29
C TYR A 253 -1.02 19.24 -2.36
N PRO A 254 -0.52 19.62 -3.55
CA PRO A 254 0.81 20.23 -3.73
C PRO A 254 0.99 21.51 -2.93
N HIS A 255 -0.09 22.30 -2.83
CA HIS A 255 -0.18 23.53 -2.04
C HIS A 255 -1.30 23.40 -1.01
N ASP A 256 -1.22 24.15 0.09
CA ASP A 256 -2.30 24.15 1.07
C ASP A 256 -3.55 24.81 0.48
N LEU A 257 -4.69 24.21 0.75
CA LEU A 257 -5.99 24.77 0.40
C LEU A 257 -6.31 25.87 1.39
N THR A 258 -6.54 27.09 0.89
CA THR A 258 -6.72 28.29 1.71
C THR A 258 -8.09 28.93 1.54
N THR A 259 -8.85 28.51 0.52
CA THR A 259 -10.16 29.05 0.20
C THR A 259 -11.25 27.97 0.27
N ARG A 260 -12.48 28.42 0.49
CA ARG A 260 -13.64 27.52 0.52
C ARG A 260 -13.84 26.78 -0.81
N PRO A 261 -13.79 27.41 -2.00
CA PRO A 261 -13.95 26.69 -3.27
C PRO A 261 -12.92 25.60 -3.50
N GLU A 262 -11.64 25.81 -3.07
CA GLU A 262 -10.63 24.78 -3.15
C GLU A 262 -10.96 23.57 -2.29
N VAL A 263 -11.48 23.79 -1.07
CA VAL A 263 -11.88 22.71 -0.17
C VAL A 263 -13.12 22.00 -0.70
N ASP A 264 -14.11 22.72 -1.21
CA ASP A 264 -15.31 22.12 -1.80
C ASP A 264 -14.94 21.20 -2.98
N ALA A 265 -14.08 21.65 -3.89
CA ALA A 265 -13.58 20.81 -5.00
C ALA A 265 -12.77 19.59 -4.50
N ALA A 266 -12.01 19.73 -3.42
CA ALA A 266 -11.24 18.66 -2.82
C ALA A 266 -12.15 17.59 -2.16
N ILE A 267 -13.20 18.04 -1.44
CA ILE A 267 -14.21 17.16 -0.84
C ILE A 267 -14.98 16.43 -1.93
N ASP A 268 -15.43 17.12 -2.99
CA ASP A 268 -16.12 16.50 -4.11
C ASP A 268 -15.32 15.37 -4.74
N ARG A 269 -14.03 15.63 -5.01
CA ARG A 269 -13.13 14.62 -5.54
C ARG A 269 -12.99 13.41 -4.62
N ALA A 270 -12.78 13.64 -3.31
CA ALA A 270 -12.60 12.56 -2.34
C ALA A 270 -13.91 11.77 -2.17
N PHE A 271 -15.04 12.44 -2.13
CA PHE A 271 -16.36 11.82 -2.03
C PHE A 271 -16.66 10.94 -3.24
N GLU A 272 -16.51 11.45 -4.46
CA GLU A 272 -16.78 10.67 -5.67
C GLU A 272 -15.89 9.40 -5.76
N ALA A 273 -14.62 9.51 -5.39
CA ALA A 273 -13.74 8.37 -5.35
C ALA A 273 -14.14 7.36 -4.26
N ALA A 274 -14.51 7.83 -3.06
CA ALA A 274 -15.01 6.97 -1.99
C ALA A 274 -16.32 6.29 -2.37
N LEU A 275 -17.24 7.02 -3.01
CA LEU A 275 -18.53 6.50 -3.46
C LEU A 275 -18.37 5.41 -4.54
N ARG A 276 -17.48 5.61 -5.51
CA ARG A 276 -17.18 4.56 -6.49
C ARG A 276 -16.72 3.28 -5.80
N ARG A 277 -15.85 3.39 -4.79
CA ARG A 277 -15.36 2.23 -4.01
C ARG A 277 -16.48 1.56 -3.22
N LEU A 278 -17.38 2.34 -2.63
CA LEU A 278 -18.55 1.81 -1.92
C LEU A 278 -19.46 1.02 -2.87
N ARG A 279 -19.72 1.55 -4.06
CA ARG A 279 -20.52 0.86 -5.10
C ARG A 279 -19.86 -0.43 -5.59
N THR A 280 -18.53 -0.44 -5.73
CA THR A 280 -17.77 -1.65 -6.09
C THR A 280 -17.79 -2.68 -4.97
N ASP A 281 -17.80 -2.26 -3.69
CA ASP A 281 -17.94 -3.13 -2.53
C ASP A 281 -19.32 -3.77 -2.42
N GLY A 282 -20.38 -3.08 -2.87
CA GLY A 282 -21.77 -3.56 -2.91
C GLY A 282 -22.51 -3.46 -1.59
N ARG A 283 -21.90 -2.91 -0.53
CA ARG A 283 -22.53 -2.66 0.78
C ARG A 283 -22.86 -1.18 0.96
N GLY A 284 -23.71 -0.89 1.95
CA GLY A 284 -23.95 0.47 2.45
C GLY A 284 -23.04 0.78 3.65
N ALA A 285 -23.00 2.05 4.04
CA ALA A 285 -22.22 2.53 5.17
C ALA A 285 -23.08 3.04 6.30
N ARG A 286 -22.74 2.70 7.54
CA ARG A 286 -23.37 3.28 8.73
C ARG A 286 -22.67 4.54 9.24
N THR A 287 -21.47 4.83 8.74
CA THR A 287 -20.69 5.99 9.21
C THR A 287 -19.98 6.66 8.04
N VAL A 288 -20.19 7.96 7.92
CA VAL A 288 -19.45 8.85 7.03
C VAL A 288 -18.37 9.57 7.86
N ASN A 289 -17.14 9.58 7.38
CA ASN A 289 -16.04 10.29 8.01
C ASN A 289 -15.43 11.30 7.03
N VAL A 290 -15.13 12.50 7.53
CA VAL A 290 -14.32 13.51 6.85
C VAL A 290 -13.04 13.71 7.64
N LYS A 291 -11.90 13.56 6.97
CA LYS A 291 -10.56 13.74 7.52
C LYS A 291 -9.91 14.96 6.87
N LEU A 292 -9.47 15.89 7.67
CA LEU A 292 -8.68 17.05 7.23
C LEU A 292 -7.33 17.01 7.94
N LYS A 293 -6.24 17.10 7.20
CA LYS A 293 -4.90 17.31 7.77
C LYS A 293 -4.46 18.73 7.45
N LEU A 294 -4.09 19.46 8.48
CA LEU A 294 -3.70 20.86 8.36
C LEU A 294 -2.25 21.03 7.93
N ALA A 295 -1.84 22.24 7.60
CA ALA A 295 -0.47 22.57 7.19
C ALA A 295 0.58 22.21 8.27
N ASP A 296 0.22 22.34 9.54
CA ASP A 296 1.03 21.97 10.72
C ASP A 296 1.00 20.47 11.06
N PHE A 297 0.38 19.65 10.20
CA PHE A 297 0.17 18.20 10.36
C PHE A 297 -0.85 17.79 11.43
N HIS A 298 -1.53 18.73 12.07
CA HIS A 298 -2.67 18.40 12.92
C HIS A 298 -3.76 17.74 12.09
N THR A 299 -4.37 16.65 12.62
CA THR A 299 -5.42 15.90 11.92
C THR A 299 -6.76 16.13 12.62
N LEU A 300 -7.77 16.54 11.87
CA LEU A 300 -9.15 16.64 12.30
C LEU A 300 -9.95 15.54 11.61
N THR A 301 -10.61 14.69 12.40
CA THR A 301 -11.53 13.67 11.87
C THR A 301 -12.91 13.91 12.47
N ARG A 302 -13.91 14.03 11.61
CA ARG A 302 -15.31 14.19 12.02
C ARG A 302 -16.14 13.09 11.41
N ALA A 303 -17.10 12.58 12.15
CA ALA A 303 -17.93 11.45 11.75
C ALA A 303 -19.41 11.72 12.00
N GLN A 304 -20.26 11.14 11.16
CA GLN A 304 -21.70 11.03 11.35
C GLN A 304 -22.12 9.58 11.15
N SER A 305 -22.81 9.04 12.14
CA SER A 305 -23.30 7.65 12.08
C SER A 305 -24.81 7.63 11.87
N PHE A 306 -25.26 6.57 11.19
CA PHE A 306 -26.65 6.26 10.89
C PHE A 306 -27.08 4.98 11.60
N PRO A 307 -28.35 4.81 11.92
CA PRO A 307 -28.82 3.58 12.59
C PRO A 307 -28.80 2.35 11.68
N TYR A 308 -28.75 2.53 10.36
CA TYR A 308 -28.72 1.50 9.31
C TYR A 308 -27.69 1.83 8.23
N ALA A 309 -27.36 0.86 7.40
CA ALA A 309 -26.43 1.05 6.28
C ALA A 309 -27.13 1.81 5.14
N ILE A 310 -26.45 2.81 4.62
CA ILE A 310 -26.93 3.71 3.56
C ILE A 310 -25.99 3.61 2.36
N ASP A 311 -26.54 3.49 1.17
CA ASP A 311 -25.85 3.52 -0.12
C ASP A 311 -26.32 4.66 -1.03
N ASP A 312 -27.37 5.42 -0.59
CA ASP A 312 -27.89 6.59 -1.30
C ASP A 312 -26.85 7.72 -1.36
N PRO A 313 -26.43 8.12 -2.58
CA PRO A 313 -25.40 9.13 -2.75
C PRO A 313 -25.79 10.52 -2.22
N ALA A 314 -27.07 10.88 -2.26
CA ALA A 314 -27.53 12.20 -1.82
C ALA A 314 -27.47 12.32 -0.30
N ILE A 315 -27.86 11.27 0.42
CA ILE A 315 -27.80 11.21 1.88
C ILE A 315 -26.33 11.23 2.34
N LEU A 316 -25.47 10.39 1.73
CA LEU A 316 -24.04 10.34 2.05
C LEU A 316 -23.35 11.67 1.73
N ARG A 317 -23.73 12.35 0.64
CA ARG A 317 -23.22 13.67 0.27
C ARG A 317 -23.61 14.74 1.28
N ASN A 318 -24.88 14.77 1.67
CA ASN A 318 -25.37 15.72 2.66
C ASN A 318 -24.63 15.55 4.01
N ALA A 319 -24.48 14.31 4.48
CA ALA A 319 -23.71 14.00 5.68
C ALA A 319 -22.25 14.46 5.56
N THR A 320 -21.62 14.22 4.41
CA THR A 320 -20.24 14.67 4.16
C THR A 320 -20.13 16.19 4.29
N ASN A 321 -21.02 16.95 3.65
CA ASN A 321 -21.01 18.42 3.65
C ASN A 321 -21.19 19.02 5.06
N LEU A 322 -21.98 18.38 5.93
CA LEU A 322 -22.16 18.80 7.32
C LEU A 322 -20.89 18.61 8.17
N LEU A 323 -19.99 17.73 7.78
CA LEU A 323 -18.77 17.41 8.50
C LEU A 323 -17.58 18.28 8.10
N VAL A 324 -17.63 18.96 6.95
CA VAL A 324 -16.52 19.78 6.43
C VAL A 324 -16.23 20.95 7.37
N ARG A 325 -14.95 21.29 7.48
CA ARG A 325 -14.44 22.53 8.09
C ARG A 325 -13.60 23.27 7.06
N TYR A 326 -13.63 24.59 7.15
CA TYR A 326 -13.00 25.46 6.17
C TYR A 326 -11.75 26.18 6.73
N PRO A 327 -10.85 26.67 5.86
CA PRO A 327 -9.61 27.28 6.29
C PRO A 327 -9.77 28.47 7.25
N HIS A 328 -10.86 29.23 7.17
CA HIS A 328 -11.12 30.32 8.09
C HIS A 328 -11.46 29.88 9.52
N GLU A 329 -11.86 28.59 9.70
CA GLU A 329 -12.17 27.99 11.00
C GLU A 329 -10.94 27.25 11.60
N VAL A 330 -10.19 26.56 10.73
CA VAL A 330 -9.19 25.58 11.18
C VAL A 330 -7.77 25.84 10.67
N GLY A 331 -7.58 26.83 9.80
CA GLY A 331 -6.32 27.09 9.12
C GLY A 331 -6.13 26.34 7.79
N PRO A 332 -5.00 26.55 7.11
CA PRO A 332 -4.75 25.97 5.79
C PRO A 332 -4.74 24.43 5.82
N ILE A 333 -5.37 23.80 4.81
CA ILE A 333 -5.60 22.36 4.74
C ILE A 333 -4.65 21.73 3.73
N ARG A 334 -3.90 20.73 4.16
CA ARG A 334 -2.92 20.00 3.35
C ARG A 334 -3.50 18.75 2.68
N LEU A 335 -4.41 18.05 3.36
CA LEU A 335 -5.00 16.80 2.90
C LEU A 335 -6.49 16.79 3.22
N VAL A 336 -7.26 16.26 2.29
CA VAL A 336 -8.69 16.02 2.42
C VAL A 336 -8.99 14.55 2.16
N GLY A 337 -9.79 13.94 3.04
CA GLY A 337 -10.25 12.56 2.89
C GLY A 337 -11.72 12.39 3.24
N VAL A 338 -12.39 11.49 2.51
CA VAL A 338 -13.74 11.00 2.81
C VAL A 338 -13.69 9.49 2.89
N SER A 339 -14.32 8.92 3.91
CA SER A 339 -14.44 7.48 4.06
C SER A 339 -15.78 7.05 4.61
N PHE A 340 -16.22 5.88 4.18
CA PHE A 340 -17.42 5.20 4.58
C PHE A 340 -17.03 3.98 5.40
N SER A 341 -17.53 3.83 6.62
CA SER A 341 -17.16 2.77 7.55
C SER A 341 -18.37 2.11 8.19
N ASN A 342 -18.12 1.03 8.94
CA ASN A 342 -19.17 0.16 9.46
C ASN A 342 -20.08 -0.33 8.32
N LEU A 343 -19.40 -0.91 7.30
CA LEU A 343 -20.07 -1.41 6.10
C LEU A 343 -20.95 -2.61 6.44
N ASP A 344 -22.18 -2.60 5.91
CA ASP A 344 -23.16 -3.65 6.10
C ASP A 344 -24.08 -3.73 4.88
N HIS A 345 -24.75 -4.84 4.69
CA HIS A 345 -25.75 -4.94 3.64
C HIS A 345 -26.92 -4.01 3.95
N PRO A 346 -27.42 -3.24 2.97
CA PRO A 346 -28.59 -2.41 3.16
C PRO A 346 -29.77 -3.30 3.59
N SER A 347 -30.18 -3.17 4.83
CA SER A 347 -31.34 -3.92 5.35
C SER A 347 -32.56 -3.04 5.20
N GLN A 348 -33.44 -3.38 4.27
CA GLN A 348 -34.77 -2.83 3.99
C GLN A 348 -34.80 -1.51 3.18
N GLU A 349 -35.59 -1.53 2.12
CA GLU A 349 -36.16 -0.31 1.51
C GLU A 349 -36.92 0.46 2.60
N MET A 350 -36.53 1.72 2.81
CA MET A 350 -37.25 2.57 3.76
C MET A 350 -38.61 2.90 3.20
N LEU A 351 -39.68 2.52 3.92
CA LEU A 351 -41.03 2.84 3.57
C LEU A 351 -41.34 4.37 3.56
N PHE A 352 -40.44 5.16 4.23
CA PHE A 352 -40.60 6.63 4.32
C PHE A 352 -39.21 7.30 4.26
N PRO A 353 -38.70 7.60 3.04
CA PRO A 353 -37.39 8.25 2.86
C PRO A 353 -37.26 9.63 3.51
N ASP A 354 -38.39 10.34 3.67
CA ASP A 354 -38.43 11.69 4.22
C ASP A 354 -38.41 11.78 5.75
N LEU A 355 -38.53 10.63 6.45
CA LEU A 355 -38.47 10.54 7.91
C LEU A 355 -37.10 10.14 8.40
N HIS A 356 -36.04 10.73 7.85
CA HIS A 356 -34.72 10.59 8.46
C HIS A 356 -34.70 11.31 9.82
N PRO A 357 -34.58 10.61 10.95
CA PRO A 357 -34.26 11.30 12.18
C PRO A 357 -32.90 11.94 11.99
N THR A 358 -32.86 13.25 11.85
CA THR A 358 -31.67 14.06 12.10
C THR A 358 -31.35 13.96 13.58
N THR A 359 -30.99 12.77 14.04
CA THR A 359 -30.41 12.63 15.38
C THR A 359 -29.05 13.31 15.29
N PRO A 360 -28.80 14.37 16.07
CA PRO A 360 -27.49 14.99 16.09
C PRO A 360 -26.50 13.90 16.41
N ALA A 361 -25.50 13.76 15.53
CA ALA A 361 -24.34 12.93 15.82
C ALA A 361 -23.89 13.22 17.24
N THR A 362 -23.65 12.18 18.03
CA THR A 362 -22.86 12.28 19.26
C THR A 362 -21.71 13.26 18.99
N ALA A 363 -21.53 14.22 19.90
CA ALA A 363 -20.55 15.30 19.76
C ALA A 363 -19.25 14.80 19.13
N PRO A 364 -18.65 15.56 18.18
CA PRO A 364 -17.46 15.13 17.48
C PRO A 364 -16.43 14.76 18.53
N THR A 365 -16.10 13.49 18.59
CA THR A 365 -14.90 13.05 19.29
C THR A 365 -13.75 13.56 18.46
N ASP A 366 -13.06 14.59 18.94
CA ASP A 366 -11.72 14.93 18.50
C ASP A 366 -10.84 13.73 18.86
N SER A 367 -10.89 12.71 18.04
CA SER A 367 -9.94 11.62 18.12
C SER A 367 -8.64 12.15 17.54
N VAL A 368 -7.72 12.47 18.42
CA VAL A 368 -6.31 12.56 18.09
C VAL A 368 -5.92 11.15 17.65
N ASP A 369 -6.02 10.87 16.37
CA ASP A 369 -5.57 9.61 15.77
C ASP A 369 -4.05 9.59 15.88
N TRP A 370 -3.57 8.98 16.93
CA TRP A 370 -2.26 8.38 16.93
C TRP A 370 -2.30 7.30 15.87
N GLU A 371 -1.50 7.42 14.83
CA GLU A 371 -1.33 6.44 13.78
C GLU A 371 -1.18 5.03 14.38
N THR A 372 -2.29 4.40 14.70
CA THR A 372 -2.34 2.96 14.82
C THR A 372 -2.09 2.46 13.43
N GLY A 373 -0.99 1.74 13.22
CA GLY A 373 -0.54 1.25 11.92
C GLY A 373 -1.44 0.21 11.26
N VAL A 374 -2.73 0.34 11.44
CA VAL A 374 -3.76 -0.31 10.64
C VAL A 374 -3.94 0.56 9.40
N ARG A 375 -3.10 0.32 8.40
CA ARG A 375 -3.38 0.78 7.05
C ARG A 375 -4.75 0.24 6.67
N GLY A 376 -5.76 1.12 6.70
CA GLY A 376 -7.02 0.83 6.06
C GLY A 376 -6.72 0.36 4.63
N ASN A 377 -7.57 -0.51 4.11
CA ASN A 377 -7.42 -1.08 2.78
C ASN A 377 -7.68 0.03 1.73
N ASN A 378 -6.78 1.03 1.68
CA ASN A 378 -6.72 2.00 0.62
C ASN A 378 -6.07 1.31 -0.58
N SER A 379 -6.83 0.43 -1.24
CA SER A 379 -6.50 0.05 -2.60
C SER A 379 -6.54 1.35 -3.41
N PRO A 380 -5.44 1.79 -4.00
CA PRO A 380 -5.45 2.98 -4.84
C PRO A 380 -6.38 2.72 -6.03
N ASP A 381 -7.37 3.58 -6.26
CA ASP A 381 -8.21 3.53 -7.46
C ASP A 381 -7.40 3.87 -8.71
N GLU A 382 -7.74 3.22 -9.82
CA GLU A 382 -7.15 3.52 -11.14
C GLU A 382 -7.41 4.96 -11.57
N ASP A 383 -8.57 5.53 -11.21
CA ASP A 383 -9.00 6.89 -11.55
C ASP A 383 -8.61 7.97 -10.53
N ALA A 384 -8.11 7.61 -9.38
CA ALA A 384 -7.85 8.54 -8.29
C ALA A 384 -6.37 8.84 -8.14
N THR A 385 -5.81 9.58 -9.09
CA THR A 385 -4.49 10.14 -8.91
C THR A 385 -4.50 11.18 -7.80
N ASN A 386 -3.74 10.92 -6.71
CA ASN A 386 -3.52 11.93 -5.69
C ASN A 386 -2.92 13.19 -6.35
N PRO A 387 -3.46 14.42 -6.12
CA PRO A 387 -2.90 15.65 -6.67
C PRO A 387 -1.41 15.85 -6.38
N ALA A 388 -0.93 15.34 -5.24
CA ALA A 388 0.49 15.36 -4.91
C ALA A 388 1.33 14.40 -5.76
N THR A 389 0.70 13.45 -6.46
CA THR A 389 1.37 12.54 -7.39
C THR A 389 1.06 12.84 -8.84
N ASN A 390 0.15 13.80 -9.13
CA ASN A 390 -0.20 14.16 -10.50
C ASN A 390 1.04 14.62 -11.27
N PRO A 391 1.25 14.11 -12.48
CA PRO A 391 2.36 14.55 -13.32
C PRO A 391 2.15 15.99 -13.78
N ILE A 392 3.28 16.70 -13.97
CA ILE A 392 3.27 17.97 -14.69
C ILE A 392 3.11 17.63 -16.17
N THR A 393 2.04 18.11 -16.81
CA THR A 393 1.73 17.85 -18.22
C THR A 393 2.22 19.00 -19.11
N THR A 394 2.68 18.66 -20.31
CA THR A 394 2.96 19.60 -21.39
C THR A 394 2.21 19.10 -22.63
N ASP A 395 1.32 19.91 -23.17
CA ASP A 395 0.44 19.52 -24.30
C ASP A 395 -0.34 18.21 -24.06
N GLY A 396 -0.73 17.95 -22.81
CA GLY A 396 -1.45 16.73 -22.42
C GLY A 396 -0.54 15.51 -22.16
N TRP A 397 0.78 15.62 -22.38
CA TRP A 397 1.76 14.56 -22.15
C TRP A 397 2.55 14.77 -20.87
N TYR A 398 3.00 13.67 -20.25
CA TYR A 398 3.89 13.73 -19.08
C TYR A 398 5.02 12.68 -19.18
N PRO A 399 6.16 12.96 -18.56
CA PRO A 399 7.26 12.00 -18.48
C PRO A 399 6.81 10.70 -17.83
N THR A 400 7.28 9.57 -18.33
CA THR A 400 6.97 8.19 -17.93
C THR A 400 5.59 7.67 -18.33
N GLN A 401 4.79 8.44 -19.05
CA GLN A 401 3.52 8.00 -19.62
C GLN A 401 3.74 6.89 -20.66
N ASP A 402 2.88 5.86 -20.60
CA ASP A 402 2.85 4.81 -21.61
C ASP A 402 2.17 5.31 -22.89
N VAL A 403 2.74 4.96 -24.03
CA VAL A 403 2.27 5.38 -25.37
C VAL A 403 2.38 4.23 -26.35
N THR A 404 1.63 4.31 -27.44
CA THR A 404 1.72 3.38 -28.58
C THR A 404 1.90 4.11 -29.88
N HIS A 405 2.60 3.48 -30.84
CA HIS A 405 2.80 3.96 -32.20
C HIS A 405 2.61 2.79 -33.18
N PRO A 406 1.92 2.96 -34.31
CA PRO A 406 1.65 1.88 -35.26
C PRO A 406 2.89 1.10 -35.71
N ASP A 407 4.00 1.80 -36.02
CA ASP A 407 5.22 1.18 -36.53
C ASP A 407 6.19 0.71 -35.44
N HIS A 408 6.03 1.19 -34.18
CA HIS A 408 7.01 0.95 -33.12
C HIS A 408 6.43 0.18 -31.92
N GLY A 409 5.10 0.00 -31.87
CA GLY A 409 4.42 -0.70 -30.78
C GLY A 409 4.36 0.13 -29.48
N HIS A 410 4.39 -0.58 -28.35
CA HIS A 410 4.33 0.02 -27.01
C HIS A 410 5.65 0.68 -26.62
N GLY A 411 5.55 1.83 -25.95
CA GLY A 411 6.69 2.57 -25.44
C GLY A 411 6.31 3.50 -24.29
N TRP A 412 7.27 4.27 -23.81
CA TRP A 412 7.05 5.24 -22.73
C TRP A 412 7.86 6.51 -22.94
N ILE A 413 7.30 7.63 -22.50
CA ILE A 413 7.91 8.97 -22.66
C ILE A 413 9.05 9.13 -21.66
N GLN A 414 10.27 9.35 -22.16
CA GLN A 414 11.45 9.62 -21.32
C GLN A 414 11.64 11.10 -21.02
N GLY A 415 11.23 11.98 -21.93
CA GLY A 415 11.37 13.42 -21.76
C GLY A 415 10.49 14.20 -22.72
N ILE A 416 10.18 15.43 -22.32
CA ILE A 416 9.34 16.38 -23.05
C ILE A 416 10.05 17.72 -23.05
N GLY A 417 10.12 18.38 -24.20
CA GLY A 417 10.67 19.73 -24.31
C GLY A 417 10.63 20.27 -25.75
N HIS A 418 10.49 21.58 -25.88
CA HIS A 418 10.50 22.28 -27.17
C HIS A 418 9.53 21.70 -28.21
N GLY A 419 8.29 21.34 -27.78
CA GLY A 419 7.26 20.76 -28.65
C GLY A 419 7.59 19.34 -29.13
N LYS A 420 8.50 18.62 -28.45
CA LYS A 420 8.94 17.29 -28.83
C LYS A 420 8.84 16.32 -27.64
N LEU A 421 8.57 15.05 -27.96
CA LEU A 421 8.54 13.91 -27.06
C LEU A 421 9.67 12.95 -27.41
N THR A 422 10.44 12.55 -26.42
CA THR A 422 11.40 11.44 -26.58
C THR A 422 10.78 10.18 -26.00
N VAL A 423 10.51 9.21 -26.87
CA VAL A 423 9.84 7.95 -26.53
C VAL A 423 10.81 6.79 -26.66
N ARG A 424 10.79 5.88 -25.70
CA ARG A 424 11.50 4.59 -25.78
C ARG A 424 10.47 3.48 -25.96
N PHE A 425 10.65 2.66 -27.00
CA PHE A 425 9.75 1.57 -27.35
C PHE A 425 10.31 0.26 -26.80
N GLU A 426 9.70 -0.23 -25.74
CA GLU A 426 10.09 -1.46 -25.06
C GLU A 426 8.94 -2.00 -24.20
N THR A 427 8.91 -3.34 -24.02
CA THR A 427 8.02 -4.09 -23.16
C THR A 427 8.83 -5.14 -22.40
N ARG A 428 8.16 -5.96 -21.58
CA ARG A 428 8.80 -7.03 -20.79
C ARG A 428 9.65 -7.98 -21.65
N THR A 429 9.16 -8.36 -22.83
CA THR A 429 9.78 -9.36 -23.72
C THR A 429 10.76 -8.78 -24.71
N THR A 430 10.78 -7.46 -24.91
CA THR A 430 11.72 -6.84 -25.81
C THR A 430 13.10 -6.67 -25.17
N PRO A 431 14.19 -6.56 -25.96
CA PRO A 431 15.46 -6.04 -25.47
C PRO A 431 15.32 -4.56 -25.06
N ARG A 432 16.40 -3.94 -24.57
CA ARG A 432 16.43 -2.48 -24.35
C ARG A 432 16.06 -1.75 -25.64
N GLY A 433 14.94 -1.05 -25.58
CA GLY A 433 14.31 -0.48 -26.75
C GLY A 433 15.06 0.72 -27.34
N HIS A 434 14.74 1.02 -28.59
CA HIS A 434 15.25 2.21 -29.28
C HIS A 434 14.49 3.47 -28.89
N THR A 435 15.19 4.59 -28.87
CA THR A 435 14.60 5.90 -28.59
C THR A 435 14.25 6.60 -29.91
N ARG A 436 13.06 7.20 -29.96
CA ARG A 436 12.59 8.04 -31.08
C ARG A 436 12.05 9.37 -30.55
N THR A 437 12.16 10.40 -31.38
CA THR A 437 11.65 11.73 -31.04
C THR A 437 10.52 12.11 -32.00
N PHE A 438 9.39 12.52 -31.44
CA PHE A 438 8.18 12.91 -32.14
C PHE A 438 7.82 14.36 -31.79
N ALA A 439 7.02 15.02 -32.62
CA ALA A 439 6.34 16.24 -32.23
C ALA A 439 5.24 15.92 -31.20
N THR A 440 4.94 16.85 -30.27
CA THR A 440 3.83 16.66 -29.31
C THR A 440 2.47 16.52 -29.99
N THR A 441 2.36 16.98 -31.23
CA THR A 441 1.16 16.92 -32.09
C THR A 441 1.15 15.74 -33.06
N ASN A 442 2.08 14.78 -32.93
CA ASN A 442 2.13 13.63 -33.84
C ASN A 442 0.84 12.79 -33.71
N PRO A 443 0.06 12.57 -34.79
CA PRO A 443 -1.23 11.90 -34.72
C PRO A 443 -1.11 10.38 -34.51
N ASP A 444 0.03 9.78 -34.81
CA ASP A 444 0.28 8.35 -34.68
C ASP A 444 0.69 7.95 -33.26
N LEU A 445 1.13 8.93 -32.46
CA LEU A 445 1.46 8.69 -31.05
C LEU A 445 0.22 8.87 -30.19
N ARG A 446 -0.17 7.82 -29.47
CA ARG A 446 -1.37 7.79 -28.63
C ARG A 446 -1.02 7.30 -27.21
N PRO A 447 -1.75 7.75 -26.17
CA PRO A 447 -1.68 7.11 -24.85
C PRO A 447 -1.96 5.61 -24.98
N ALA A 448 -1.21 4.79 -24.25
CA ALA A 448 -1.36 3.35 -24.21
C ALA A 448 -1.79 2.86 -22.82
N ASP A 449 -2.48 1.73 -22.77
CA ASP A 449 -2.72 1.01 -21.53
C ASP A 449 -1.39 0.46 -21.00
N PRO A 450 -0.98 0.79 -19.77
CA PRO A 450 0.23 0.22 -19.16
C PRO A 450 0.27 -1.32 -19.16
N LEU A 451 -0.89 -1.99 -19.13
CA LEU A 451 -1.00 -3.45 -19.08
C LEU A 451 -0.37 -4.12 -20.30
N THR A 452 -0.42 -3.48 -21.47
CA THR A 452 0.18 -4.03 -22.70
C THR A 452 1.72 -4.18 -22.59
N SER A 453 2.37 -3.45 -21.66
CA SER A 453 3.79 -3.59 -21.40
C SER A 453 4.20 -4.88 -20.69
N LEU A 454 3.25 -5.63 -20.12
CA LEU A 454 3.49 -6.91 -19.45
C LEU A 454 3.74 -8.05 -20.41
N ASP A 455 3.19 -7.99 -21.63
CA ASP A 455 3.17 -9.12 -22.59
C ASP A 455 2.63 -10.41 -21.93
N TRP A 456 1.51 -10.31 -21.23
CA TRP A 456 0.80 -11.40 -20.56
C TRP A 456 -0.60 -11.62 -21.19
N ASP A 457 -0.73 -11.44 -22.48
CA ASP A 457 -2.01 -11.39 -23.18
C ASP A 457 -2.89 -12.62 -22.91
N ASP A 458 -2.31 -13.83 -22.94
CA ASP A 458 -3.02 -15.08 -22.66
C ASP A 458 -3.60 -15.07 -21.23
N TRP A 459 -2.80 -14.69 -20.24
CA TRP A 459 -3.24 -14.65 -18.85
C TRP A 459 -4.27 -13.54 -18.61
N LEU A 460 -4.09 -12.37 -19.24
CA LEU A 460 -5.03 -11.26 -19.15
C LEU A 460 -6.40 -11.63 -19.74
N ALA A 461 -6.43 -12.35 -20.86
CA ALA A 461 -7.68 -12.80 -21.51
C ALA A 461 -8.48 -13.77 -20.62
N GLU A 462 -7.81 -14.56 -19.78
CA GLU A 462 -8.46 -15.51 -18.86
C GLU A 462 -8.96 -14.84 -17.55
N HIS A 463 -8.48 -13.63 -17.22
CA HIS A 463 -8.68 -13.02 -15.89
C HIS A 463 -9.29 -11.60 -15.93
N GLN A 464 -9.72 -11.16 -17.13
CA GLN A 464 -10.57 -9.95 -17.31
C GLN A 464 -12.06 -10.30 -17.11
#